data_7a2cd0e90e7ae7169c46e491eed77832
#
_entry.id   7a2cd0e90e7ae7169c46e491eed77832
#
_cell.length_a   1.000
_cell.length_b   1.000
_cell.length_c   1.000
_cell.angle_alpha   90.00
_cell.angle_beta   90.00
_cell.angle_gamma   90.00
#
_symmetry.space_group_name_H-M   'P 1'
#
loop_
_entity.id
_entity.type
_entity.pdbx_description
1 polymer ?
#
loop_
_entity_poly.entity_id
_entity_poly.type
_entity_poly.pdbx_seq_one_letter_code
_entity_poly.pdbx_strand_id
1 'polypeptide(L)'
;EPTWIKGGTKLAYLSSESGSTQVWEMNPDGTGRKQLTNYEGGIDGFAFSPDEKKLLFISQVKTVQSTADKYPDLPKSSGIVVNDLMYKHWDEWTTTAPHPFVADIDENGLSNVKDILEGLPYESPMKPFGGIEQLAWSPEGDKIAFTCRMKTGLAYAISTDSDIYEYDLQKGGFVNLCKQDSKATQAEMAGYDINPQYSPDGKYIAWQSMARDGYESDWNRLCVMNRETGEK
;
A
#
# COMPACT_ATOMS: atom_id res chain seq x y z
N GLU A 1 5.74 1.94 12.88
CA GLU A 1 5.09 1.77 14.20
C GLU A 1 5.43 0.39 14.76
N PRO A 2 5.63 0.24 16.08
CA PRO A 2 5.85 -1.07 16.68
C PRO A 2 4.55 -1.87 16.76
N THR A 3 4.63 -3.17 16.54
CA THR A 3 3.48 -4.09 16.57
C THR A 3 3.79 -5.28 17.46
N TRP A 4 2.83 -5.68 18.28
CA TRP A 4 2.93 -6.90 19.09
C TRP A 4 2.78 -8.14 18.20
N ILE A 5 3.68 -9.11 18.38
CA ILE A 5 3.69 -10.40 17.68
C ILE A 5 3.92 -11.54 18.67
N LYS A 6 3.80 -12.78 18.18
CA LYS A 6 4.00 -14.02 18.97
C LYS A 6 3.16 -14.02 20.25
N GLY A 7 1.86 -13.73 20.08
CA GLY A 7 0.92 -13.69 21.20
C GLY A 7 1.23 -12.61 22.24
N GLY A 8 1.83 -11.49 21.84
CA GLY A 8 2.18 -10.38 22.73
C GLY A 8 3.51 -10.54 23.50
N THR A 9 4.34 -11.51 23.10
CA THR A 9 5.64 -11.77 23.78
C THR A 9 6.81 -11.05 23.11
N LYS A 10 6.64 -10.54 21.90
CA LYS A 10 7.64 -9.80 21.14
C LYS A 10 7.07 -8.53 20.53
N LEU A 11 7.94 -7.57 20.27
CA LEU A 11 7.64 -6.37 19.50
C LEU A 11 8.36 -6.46 18.14
N ALA A 12 7.61 -6.30 17.05
CA ALA A 12 8.17 -6.07 15.71
C ALA A 12 8.23 -4.56 15.43
N TYR A 13 9.27 -4.11 14.74
CA TYR A 13 9.51 -2.69 14.43
C TYR A 13 10.40 -2.53 13.20
N LEU A 14 10.40 -1.36 12.60
CA LEU A 14 11.31 -1.00 11.52
C LEU A 14 12.63 -0.45 12.06
N SER A 15 13.74 -0.91 11.48
CA SER A 15 15.09 -0.40 11.79
C SER A 15 15.98 -0.43 10.56
N SER A 16 16.84 0.59 10.42
CA SER A 16 17.84 0.70 9.35
C SER A 16 19.23 0.24 9.81
N GLU A 17 19.36 -0.46 10.93
CA GLU A 17 20.66 -0.89 11.49
C GLU A 17 21.46 -1.78 10.53
N SER A 18 20.80 -2.51 9.64
CA SER A 18 21.45 -3.37 8.64
C SER A 18 21.81 -2.65 7.33
N GLY A 19 21.65 -1.32 7.26
CA GLY A 19 21.98 -0.51 6.08
C GLY A 19 20.77 -0.09 5.25
N SER A 20 19.66 -0.86 5.30
CA SER A 20 18.34 -0.50 4.76
C SER A 20 17.28 -0.76 5.81
N THR A 21 16.12 -0.09 5.66
CA THR A 21 15.00 -0.27 6.59
C THR A 21 14.41 -1.67 6.44
N GLN A 22 14.39 -2.43 7.54
CA GLN A 22 13.91 -3.81 7.60
C GLN A 22 13.01 -4.02 8.82
N VAL A 23 12.25 -5.11 8.84
CA VAL A 23 11.49 -5.53 10.03
C VAL A 23 12.41 -6.28 10.99
N TRP A 24 12.37 -5.89 12.23
CA TRP A 24 13.11 -6.47 13.35
C TRP A 24 12.15 -6.87 14.47
N GLU A 25 12.55 -7.82 15.30
CA GLU A 25 11.86 -8.14 16.56
C GLU A 25 12.77 -7.90 17.76
N MET A 26 12.15 -7.70 18.93
CA MET A 26 12.83 -7.64 20.23
C MET A 26 11.90 -8.10 21.36
N ASN A 27 12.49 -8.39 22.51
CA ASN A 27 11.74 -8.56 23.75
C ASN A 27 11.15 -7.21 24.23
N PRO A 28 10.09 -7.21 25.04
CA PRO A 28 9.52 -5.98 25.60
C PRO A 28 10.50 -5.16 26.46
N ASP A 29 11.53 -5.79 27.01
CA ASP A 29 12.61 -5.16 27.77
C ASP A 29 13.72 -4.55 26.87
N GLY A 30 13.59 -4.64 25.54
CA GLY A 30 14.56 -4.15 24.56
C GLY A 30 15.71 -5.11 24.25
N THR A 31 15.76 -6.29 24.88
CA THR A 31 16.77 -7.31 24.59
C THR A 31 16.36 -8.24 23.43
N GLY A 32 17.25 -9.11 23.00
CA GLY A 32 16.95 -10.17 22.02
C GLY A 32 16.58 -9.63 20.65
N ARG A 33 17.22 -8.53 20.22
CA ARG A 33 16.99 -7.90 18.91
C ARG A 33 17.42 -8.85 17.79
N LYS A 34 16.53 -9.09 16.85
CA LYS A 34 16.75 -9.96 15.69
C LYS A 34 16.13 -9.34 14.46
N GLN A 35 16.86 -9.30 13.35
CA GLN A 35 16.33 -8.94 12.04
C GLN A 35 15.44 -10.09 11.51
N LEU A 36 14.24 -9.76 11.06
CA LEU A 36 13.28 -10.72 10.50
C LEU A 36 13.28 -10.72 8.97
N THR A 37 13.61 -9.60 8.35
CA THR A 37 13.57 -9.45 6.89
C THR A 37 14.89 -8.95 6.35
N ASN A 38 15.19 -9.35 5.10
CA ASN A 38 16.32 -8.82 4.32
C ASN A 38 15.83 -8.64 2.86
N TYR A 39 15.01 -7.63 2.65
CA TYR A 39 14.46 -7.28 1.34
C TYR A 39 15.31 -6.17 0.70
N GLU A 40 15.80 -6.37 -0.52
CA GLU A 40 16.76 -5.46 -1.18
C GLU A 40 16.21 -4.03 -1.34
N GLY A 41 14.92 -3.90 -1.64
CA GLY A 41 14.25 -2.60 -1.78
C GLY A 41 14.02 -1.85 -0.46
N GLY A 42 14.27 -2.48 0.69
CA GLY A 42 13.86 -1.95 1.98
C GLY A 42 12.35 -2.05 2.23
N ILE A 43 11.91 -1.74 3.43
CA ILE A 43 10.52 -1.83 3.87
C ILE A 43 10.09 -0.51 4.51
N ASP A 44 9.07 0.15 3.94
CA ASP A 44 8.57 1.43 4.42
C ASP A 44 7.44 1.29 5.46
N GLY A 45 6.76 0.16 5.48
CA GLY A 45 5.68 -0.18 6.41
C GLY A 45 5.36 -1.66 6.36
N PHE A 46 4.78 -2.22 7.42
CA PHE A 46 4.47 -3.65 7.47
C PHE A 46 3.24 -3.96 8.36
N ALA A 47 2.60 -5.09 8.07
CA ALA A 47 1.56 -5.72 8.90
C ALA A 47 1.64 -7.24 8.77
N PHE A 48 1.62 -7.94 9.90
CA PHE A 48 1.52 -9.41 9.89
C PHE A 48 0.09 -9.85 9.58
N SER A 49 -0.05 -11.00 8.90
CA SER A 49 -1.34 -11.69 8.80
C SER A 49 -1.86 -12.10 10.19
N PRO A 50 -3.17 -12.35 10.35
CA PRO A 50 -3.73 -12.76 11.66
C PRO A 50 -3.09 -14.01 12.26
N ASP A 51 -2.58 -14.92 11.44
CA ASP A 51 -1.86 -16.14 11.87
C ASP A 51 -0.33 -15.95 11.95
N GLU A 52 0.15 -14.74 11.72
CA GLU A 52 1.57 -14.33 11.70
C GLU A 52 2.49 -15.13 10.73
N LYS A 53 1.90 -15.83 9.75
CA LYS A 53 2.69 -16.59 8.75
C LYS A 53 3.00 -15.83 7.49
N LYS A 54 2.33 -14.69 7.28
CA LYS A 54 2.57 -13.80 6.14
C LYS A 54 2.85 -12.39 6.61
N LEU A 55 3.64 -11.70 5.80
CA LEU A 55 3.93 -10.28 5.96
C LEU A 55 3.36 -9.53 4.76
N LEU A 56 2.51 -8.54 5.02
CA LEU A 56 2.16 -7.48 4.11
C LEU A 56 3.14 -6.35 4.36
N PHE A 57 3.79 -5.83 3.32
CA PHE A 57 4.74 -4.73 3.47
C PHE A 57 4.74 -3.80 2.27
N ILE A 58 5.25 -2.60 2.49
CA ILE A 58 5.38 -1.55 1.49
C ILE A 58 6.84 -1.46 1.07
N SER A 59 7.10 -1.45 -0.24
CA SER A 59 8.43 -1.17 -0.78
C SER A 59 8.33 -0.37 -2.08
N GLN A 60 9.42 0.33 -2.42
CA GLN A 60 9.47 1.19 -3.61
C GLN A 60 9.75 0.36 -4.87
N VAL A 61 8.94 0.57 -5.90
CA VAL A 61 9.10 -0.04 -7.22
C VAL A 61 9.42 1.05 -8.24
N LYS A 62 10.37 0.79 -9.11
CA LYS A 62 10.72 1.70 -10.19
C LYS A 62 9.64 1.68 -11.27
N THR A 63 8.91 2.77 -11.41
CA THR A 63 7.78 2.89 -12.38
C THR A 63 8.15 3.69 -13.62
N VAL A 64 9.21 4.50 -13.55
CA VAL A 64 9.65 5.37 -14.64
C VAL A 64 11.12 5.12 -14.96
N GLN A 65 11.44 5.04 -16.26
CA GLN A 65 12.83 5.00 -16.70
C GLN A 65 13.50 6.36 -16.43
N SER A 66 14.61 6.33 -15.68
CA SER A 66 15.45 7.52 -15.47
C SER A 66 16.22 7.88 -16.75
N THR A 67 16.77 9.08 -16.78
CA THR A 67 17.67 9.49 -17.88
C THR A 67 18.89 8.57 -17.99
N ALA A 68 19.43 8.11 -16.84
CA ALA A 68 20.53 7.16 -16.83
C ALA A 68 20.18 5.79 -17.42
N ASP A 69 18.91 5.33 -17.27
CA ASP A 69 18.47 4.09 -17.92
C ASP A 69 18.36 4.23 -19.45
N LYS A 70 17.94 5.42 -19.91
CA LYS A 70 17.80 5.71 -21.35
C LYS A 70 19.14 5.97 -22.03
N TYR A 71 20.11 6.52 -21.31
CA TYR A 71 21.42 6.93 -21.80
C TYR A 71 22.53 6.40 -20.91
N PRO A 72 22.73 5.07 -20.87
CA PRO A 72 23.75 4.44 -20.00
C PRO A 72 25.20 4.79 -20.39
N ASP A 73 25.38 5.30 -21.59
CA ASP A 73 26.65 5.83 -22.11
C ASP A 73 27.01 7.22 -21.55
N LEU A 74 26.07 7.88 -20.88
CA LEU A 74 26.23 9.21 -20.27
C LEU A 74 26.17 9.15 -18.73
N PRO A 75 27.03 8.38 -18.03
CA PRO A 75 26.91 8.12 -16.59
C PRO A 75 27.13 9.36 -15.70
N LYS A 76 27.67 10.43 -16.23
CA LYS A 76 27.90 11.71 -15.54
C LYS A 76 26.80 12.75 -15.83
N SER A 77 25.81 12.42 -16.63
CA SER A 77 24.72 13.35 -16.94
C SER A 77 23.80 13.52 -15.73
N SER A 78 23.54 14.77 -15.35
CA SER A 78 22.54 15.14 -14.33
C SER A 78 21.21 15.61 -14.96
N GLY A 79 21.13 15.60 -16.29
CA GLY A 79 19.91 15.98 -17.01
C GLY A 79 18.76 15.02 -16.73
N ILE A 80 17.55 15.56 -16.57
CA ILE A 80 16.33 14.78 -16.35
C ILE A 80 15.41 15.03 -17.54
N VAL A 81 14.94 13.95 -18.16
CA VAL A 81 13.97 14.00 -19.27
C VAL A 81 12.59 13.69 -18.72
N VAL A 82 11.69 14.65 -18.83
CA VAL A 82 10.31 14.55 -18.36
C VAL A 82 9.39 14.57 -19.58
N ASN A 83 8.51 13.58 -19.69
CA ASN A 83 7.58 13.46 -20.82
C ASN A 83 6.11 13.55 -20.38
N ASP A 84 5.81 13.60 -19.09
CA ASP A 84 4.45 13.59 -18.55
C ASP A 84 4.37 14.41 -17.25
N LEU A 85 3.13 14.67 -16.78
CA LEU A 85 2.88 15.31 -15.50
C LEU A 85 3.14 14.34 -14.33
N MET A 86 3.11 14.90 -13.09
CA MET A 86 3.47 14.19 -11.86
C MET A 86 4.88 13.60 -11.89
N TYR A 87 5.79 14.28 -12.57
CA TYR A 87 7.22 13.98 -12.51
C TYR A 87 7.85 14.39 -11.17
N LYS A 88 7.18 15.24 -10.44
CA LYS A 88 7.50 15.61 -9.04
C LYS A 88 6.27 15.53 -8.17
N HIS A 89 6.46 15.10 -6.92
CA HIS A 89 5.50 15.28 -5.85
C HIS A 89 6.17 16.17 -4.80
N TRP A 90 5.68 17.42 -4.65
CA TRP A 90 6.35 18.49 -3.93
C TRP A 90 7.80 18.69 -4.44
N ASP A 91 8.82 18.36 -3.65
CA ASP A 91 10.25 18.47 -3.98
C ASP A 91 10.90 17.14 -4.40
N GLU A 92 10.18 16.02 -4.31
CA GLU A 92 10.68 14.70 -4.68
C GLU A 92 10.41 14.34 -6.14
N TRP A 93 11.39 13.74 -6.81
CA TRP A 93 11.20 13.17 -8.15
C TRP A 93 10.38 11.89 -8.08
N THR A 94 9.33 11.79 -8.90
CA THR A 94 8.45 10.61 -8.98
C THR A 94 9.04 9.61 -9.97
N THR A 95 10.07 8.86 -9.53
CA THR A 95 10.71 7.80 -10.32
C THR A 95 10.35 6.40 -9.79
N THR A 96 9.87 6.33 -8.58
CA THR A 96 9.39 5.12 -7.91
C THR A 96 7.97 5.35 -7.40
N ALA A 97 7.23 4.25 -7.22
CA ALA A 97 5.96 4.23 -6.52
C ALA A 97 6.01 3.21 -5.38
N PRO A 98 5.42 3.49 -4.22
CA PRO A 98 5.23 2.48 -3.20
C PRO A 98 4.22 1.43 -3.69
N HIS A 99 4.58 0.15 -3.59
CA HIS A 99 3.68 -0.97 -3.84
C HIS A 99 3.48 -1.80 -2.59
N PRO A 100 2.28 -2.39 -2.40
CA PRO A 100 2.05 -3.40 -1.38
C PRO A 100 2.58 -4.76 -1.86
N PHE A 101 3.40 -5.38 -1.02
CA PHE A 101 3.93 -6.72 -1.22
C PHE A 101 3.36 -7.67 -0.18
N VAL A 102 3.19 -8.92 -0.56
CA VAL A 102 2.88 -10.01 0.37
C VAL A 102 3.94 -11.10 0.25
N ALA A 103 4.37 -11.64 1.38
CA ALA A 103 5.32 -12.74 1.43
C ALA A 103 4.98 -13.72 2.55
N ASP A 104 5.43 -14.95 2.41
CA ASP A 104 5.51 -15.85 3.56
C ASP A 104 6.69 -15.41 4.44
N ILE A 105 6.53 -15.52 5.76
CA ILE A 105 7.58 -15.17 6.73
C ILE A 105 7.75 -16.29 7.75
N ASP A 106 8.99 -16.68 7.98
CA ASP A 106 9.37 -17.65 9.00
C ASP A 106 10.70 -17.28 9.65
N GLU A 107 11.32 -18.20 10.39
CA GLU A 107 12.61 -17.98 11.07
C GLU A 107 13.79 -17.73 10.12
N ASN A 108 13.65 -18.10 8.84
CA ASN A 108 14.66 -17.92 7.78
C ASN A 108 14.46 -16.62 7.00
N GLY A 109 13.38 -15.89 7.24
CA GLY A 109 13.05 -14.62 6.60
C GLY A 109 11.88 -14.71 5.63
N LEU A 110 11.91 -13.86 4.57
CA LEU A 110 10.84 -13.80 3.57
C LEU A 110 11.03 -14.85 2.46
N SER A 111 9.91 -15.43 2.05
CA SER A 111 9.81 -16.28 0.87
C SER A 111 8.53 -16.00 0.09
N ASN A 112 8.44 -16.47 -1.16
CA ASN A 112 7.27 -16.29 -2.02
C ASN A 112 6.80 -14.83 -2.11
N VAL A 113 7.75 -13.89 -2.19
CA VAL A 113 7.45 -12.46 -2.26
C VAL A 113 6.70 -12.14 -3.53
N LYS A 114 5.57 -11.45 -3.41
CA LYS A 114 4.69 -11.06 -4.51
C LYS A 114 4.33 -9.58 -4.40
N ASP A 115 4.53 -8.85 -5.47
CA ASP A 115 4.01 -7.49 -5.66
C ASP A 115 2.53 -7.56 -6.05
N ILE A 116 1.64 -6.94 -5.27
CA ILE A 116 0.19 -6.92 -5.54
C ILE A 116 -0.14 -6.07 -6.77
N LEU A 117 0.67 -5.06 -7.06
CA LEU A 117 0.52 -4.15 -8.19
C LEU A 117 1.54 -4.42 -9.31
N GLU A 118 2.12 -5.63 -9.38
CA GLU A 118 3.15 -5.98 -10.36
C GLU A 118 2.79 -5.54 -11.80
N GLY A 119 3.71 -4.78 -12.43
CA GLY A 119 3.55 -4.27 -13.78
C GLY A 119 2.61 -3.06 -13.92
N LEU A 120 2.02 -2.57 -12.84
CA LEU A 120 1.16 -1.40 -12.83
C LEU A 120 1.93 -0.15 -12.37
N PRO A 121 1.65 1.03 -12.94
CA PRO A 121 2.35 2.27 -12.62
C PRO A 121 1.70 3.04 -11.45
N TYR A 122 0.85 2.40 -10.67
CA TYR A 122 0.07 3.04 -9.61
C TYR A 122 0.78 2.96 -8.27
N GLU A 123 0.45 3.86 -7.35
CA GLU A 123 0.98 3.87 -6.00
C GLU A 123 -0.05 3.36 -4.97
N SER A 124 0.40 2.56 -4.05
CA SER A 124 -0.33 2.18 -2.84
C SER A 124 0.69 1.83 -1.74
N PRO A 125 0.66 2.51 -0.59
CA PRO A 125 -0.22 3.62 -0.19
C PRO A 125 0.01 4.88 -1.00
N MET A 126 -0.96 5.80 -0.97
CA MET A 126 -0.90 7.04 -1.74
C MET A 126 -0.07 8.11 -1.05
N LYS A 127 0.81 8.76 -1.79
CA LYS A 127 1.51 9.97 -1.32
C LYS A 127 0.56 11.16 -1.20
N PRO A 128 0.87 12.19 -0.34
CA PRO A 128 2.13 12.29 0.44
C PRO A 128 2.05 11.65 1.82
N PHE A 129 0.88 11.33 2.36
CA PHE A 129 0.68 10.99 3.77
C PHE A 129 0.28 9.54 4.01
N GLY A 130 0.01 8.77 2.96
CA GLY A 130 -0.40 7.38 3.09
C GLY A 130 0.74 6.48 3.56
N GLY A 131 0.40 5.57 4.47
CA GLY A 131 1.28 4.56 5.02
C GLY A 131 0.56 3.22 5.16
N ILE A 132 1.00 2.40 6.11
CA ILE A 132 0.45 1.06 6.33
C ILE A 132 -1.03 1.07 6.71
N GLU A 133 -1.56 2.17 7.22
CA GLU A 133 -2.98 2.36 7.53
C GLU A 133 -3.89 2.32 6.28
N GLN A 134 -3.31 2.48 5.10
CA GLN A 134 -4.04 2.34 3.83
C GLN A 134 -4.12 0.89 3.34
N LEU A 135 -3.59 -0.05 4.10
CA LEU A 135 -3.58 -1.48 3.82
C LEU A 135 -4.19 -2.25 4.99
N ALA A 136 -5.00 -3.27 4.72
CA ALA A 136 -5.61 -4.07 5.78
C ALA A 136 -5.70 -5.55 5.40
N TRP A 137 -5.33 -6.43 6.34
CA TRP A 137 -5.61 -7.86 6.24
C TRP A 137 -7.09 -8.16 6.52
N SER A 138 -7.69 -9.07 5.75
CA SER A 138 -8.93 -9.71 6.19
C SER A 138 -8.69 -10.54 7.45
N PRO A 139 -9.69 -10.69 8.34
CA PRO A 139 -9.55 -11.52 9.53
C PRO A 139 -9.19 -12.98 9.24
N GLU A 140 -9.59 -13.49 8.08
CA GLU A 140 -9.28 -14.82 7.59
C GLU A 140 -7.83 -14.94 7.06
N GLY A 141 -7.16 -13.81 6.79
CA GLY A 141 -5.79 -13.77 6.26
C GLY A 141 -5.67 -14.19 4.80
N ASP A 142 -6.77 -14.24 4.06
CA ASP A 142 -6.83 -14.67 2.66
C ASP A 142 -6.99 -13.50 1.67
N LYS A 143 -7.27 -12.29 2.18
CA LYS A 143 -7.45 -11.09 1.37
C LYS A 143 -6.74 -9.88 1.97
N ILE A 144 -6.44 -8.93 1.10
CA ILE A 144 -5.85 -7.64 1.45
C ILE A 144 -6.68 -6.54 0.84
N ALA A 145 -7.21 -5.64 1.67
CA ALA A 145 -7.77 -4.38 1.22
C ALA A 145 -6.67 -3.32 1.13
N PHE A 146 -6.70 -2.51 0.09
CA PHE A 146 -5.74 -1.44 -0.09
C PHE A 146 -6.35 -0.23 -0.78
N THR A 147 -5.84 0.96 -0.42
CA THR A 147 -6.19 2.22 -1.06
C THR A 147 -5.32 2.43 -2.29
N CYS A 148 -5.91 2.82 -3.41
CA CYS A 148 -5.15 3.16 -4.61
C CYS A 148 -5.88 4.19 -5.47
N ARG A 149 -5.12 5.11 -6.07
CA ARG A 149 -5.59 6.00 -7.14
C ARG A 149 -5.07 5.46 -8.48
N MET A 150 -5.90 4.70 -9.19
CA MET A 150 -5.50 4.10 -10.47
C MET A 150 -5.59 5.10 -11.62
N LYS A 151 -4.78 6.14 -11.53
CA LYS A 151 -4.64 7.21 -12.53
C LYS A 151 -3.15 7.50 -12.77
N THR A 152 -2.84 8.08 -13.93
CA THR A 152 -1.48 8.50 -14.30
C THR A 152 -1.51 9.86 -15.00
N GLY A 153 -0.36 10.52 -15.08
CA GLY A 153 -0.20 11.77 -15.80
C GLY A 153 -1.14 12.88 -15.36
N LEU A 154 -1.76 13.56 -16.30
CA LEU A 154 -2.69 14.66 -16.03
C LEU A 154 -3.88 14.20 -15.16
N ALA A 155 -4.42 13.01 -15.42
CA ALA A 155 -5.57 12.50 -14.65
C ALA A 155 -5.22 12.31 -13.17
N TYR A 156 -4.00 11.89 -12.84
CA TYR A 156 -3.51 11.83 -11.48
C TYR A 156 -3.34 13.22 -10.86
N ALA A 157 -2.81 14.18 -11.65
CA ALA A 157 -2.48 15.51 -11.16
C ALA A 157 -3.71 16.37 -10.76
N ILE A 158 -4.87 16.12 -11.37
CA ILE A 158 -6.09 16.93 -11.17
C ILE A 158 -7.20 16.23 -10.37
N SER A 159 -7.00 14.98 -9.99
CA SER A 159 -8.03 14.18 -9.33
C SER A 159 -7.57 13.72 -7.95
N THR A 160 -8.47 13.76 -6.97
CA THR A 160 -8.32 13.12 -5.66
C THR A 160 -9.01 11.77 -5.58
N ASP A 161 -9.71 11.35 -6.65
CA ASP A 161 -10.47 10.10 -6.72
C ASP A 161 -9.56 8.89 -6.50
N SER A 162 -9.72 8.27 -5.35
CA SER A 162 -9.08 7.01 -4.95
C SER A 162 -10.15 6.03 -4.49
N ASP A 163 -9.83 4.76 -4.59
CA ASP A 163 -10.77 3.69 -4.26
C ASP A 163 -10.14 2.68 -3.30
N ILE A 164 -11.00 1.91 -2.66
CA ILE A 164 -10.59 0.71 -1.91
C ILE A 164 -10.68 -0.50 -2.84
N TYR A 165 -9.58 -1.22 -2.96
CA TYR A 165 -9.49 -2.47 -3.70
C TYR A 165 -9.31 -3.63 -2.74
N GLU A 166 -9.87 -4.80 -3.07
CA GLU A 166 -9.67 -6.04 -2.35
C GLU A 166 -8.93 -7.05 -3.23
N TYR A 167 -7.72 -7.45 -2.82
CA TYR A 167 -6.91 -8.46 -3.47
C TYR A 167 -7.15 -9.83 -2.85
N ASP A 168 -7.39 -10.84 -3.69
CA ASP A 168 -7.59 -12.23 -3.28
C ASP A 168 -6.27 -13.00 -3.44
N LEU A 169 -5.71 -13.51 -2.34
CA LEU A 169 -4.42 -14.19 -2.31
C LEU A 169 -4.44 -15.54 -3.05
N GLN A 170 -5.59 -16.21 -3.10
CA GLN A 170 -5.71 -17.53 -3.72
C GLN A 170 -5.95 -17.43 -5.23
N LYS A 171 -6.84 -16.53 -5.63
CA LYS A 171 -7.22 -16.37 -7.06
C LYS A 171 -6.22 -15.49 -7.80
N GLY A 172 -5.55 -14.60 -7.09
CA GLY A 172 -4.84 -13.49 -7.68
C GLY A 172 -5.79 -12.40 -8.22
N GLY A 173 -5.29 -11.17 -8.38
CA GLY A 173 -6.07 -10.05 -8.84
C GLY A 173 -6.91 -9.38 -7.76
N PHE A 174 -7.46 -8.24 -8.09
CA PHE A 174 -8.21 -7.40 -7.15
C PHE A 174 -9.50 -6.87 -7.78
N VAL A 175 -10.45 -6.51 -6.93
CA VAL A 175 -11.73 -5.88 -7.28
C VAL A 175 -11.85 -4.52 -6.61
N ASN A 176 -12.47 -3.55 -7.29
CA ASN A 176 -12.78 -2.24 -6.74
C ASN A 176 -14.06 -2.35 -5.90
N LEU A 177 -14.00 -2.03 -4.61
CA LEU A 177 -15.15 -2.09 -3.71
C LEU A 177 -16.01 -0.82 -3.76
N CYS A 178 -15.44 0.32 -4.13
CA CYS A 178 -16.12 1.60 -4.13
C CYS A 178 -17.07 1.75 -5.32
N LYS A 179 -16.69 1.23 -6.49
CA LYS A 179 -17.40 1.39 -7.77
C LYS A 179 -18.28 0.20 -8.17
N GLN A 180 -18.87 -0.49 -7.20
CA GLN A 180 -19.77 -1.64 -7.48
C GLN A 180 -21.24 -1.27 -7.60
N ASP A 181 -21.66 -0.03 -7.30
CA ASP A 181 -23.03 0.40 -7.46
C ASP A 181 -23.35 0.69 -8.92
N SER A 182 -24.07 -0.23 -9.57
CA SER A 182 -24.51 -0.08 -10.97
C SER A 182 -25.52 1.04 -11.21
N LYS A 183 -26.08 1.64 -10.16
CA LYS A 183 -27.04 2.75 -10.24
C LYS A 183 -26.39 4.11 -10.06
N ALA A 184 -25.18 4.17 -9.47
CA ALA A 184 -24.47 5.42 -9.28
C ALA A 184 -23.80 5.88 -10.58
N THR A 185 -23.79 7.17 -10.83
CA THR A 185 -23.00 7.78 -11.91
C THR A 185 -21.51 7.74 -11.58
N GLN A 186 -20.66 7.86 -12.60
CA GLN A 186 -19.21 7.95 -12.38
C GLN A 186 -18.83 9.13 -11.47
N ALA A 187 -19.53 10.26 -11.56
CA ALA A 187 -19.30 11.43 -10.72
C ALA A 187 -19.68 11.18 -9.25
N GLU A 188 -20.72 10.38 -8.99
CA GLU A 188 -21.12 10.01 -7.63
C GLU A 188 -20.19 8.99 -6.99
N MET A 189 -19.42 8.26 -7.80
CA MET A 189 -18.43 7.29 -7.35
C MET A 189 -16.99 7.85 -7.29
N ALA A 190 -16.77 9.07 -7.79
CA ALA A 190 -15.44 9.69 -7.83
C ALA A 190 -15.14 10.40 -6.49
N GLY A 191 -14.80 9.63 -5.47
CA GLY A 191 -14.50 10.09 -4.12
C GLY A 191 -13.04 9.90 -3.72
N TYR A 192 -12.68 10.47 -2.57
CA TYR A 192 -11.39 10.21 -1.92
C TYR A 192 -11.60 9.15 -0.84
N ASP A 193 -11.43 7.88 -1.22
CA ASP A 193 -11.65 6.72 -0.36
C ASP A 193 -10.32 6.18 0.16
N ILE A 194 -10.17 6.12 1.50
CA ILE A 194 -8.90 5.75 2.16
C ILE A 194 -9.12 4.94 3.43
N ASN A 195 -8.04 4.32 3.92
CA ASN A 195 -7.94 3.67 5.23
C ASN A 195 -8.98 2.56 5.43
N PRO A 196 -8.94 1.50 4.60
CA PRO A 196 -9.86 0.38 4.74
C PRO A 196 -9.63 -0.39 6.03
N GLN A 197 -10.71 -0.87 6.65
CA GLN A 197 -10.64 -1.70 7.84
C GLN A 197 -11.75 -2.74 7.84
N TYR A 198 -11.38 -4.00 8.03
CA TYR A 198 -12.36 -5.08 8.19
C TYR A 198 -12.93 -5.12 9.61
N SER A 199 -14.20 -5.52 9.75
CA SER A 199 -14.74 -5.91 11.04
C SER A 199 -14.05 -7.19 11.54
N PRO A 200 -13.94 -7.40 12.86
CA PRO A 200 -13.27 -8.59 13.41
C PRO A 200 -13.90 -9.93 12.97
N ASP A 201 -15.19 -9.93 12.65
CA ASP A 201 -15.92 -11.10 12.15
C ASP A 201 -15.89 -11.26 10.62
N GLY A 202 -15.17 -10.36 9.92
CA GLY A 202 -15.01 -10.39 8.48
C GLY A 202 -16.26 -10.05 7.66
N LYS A 203 -17.40 -9.70 8.30
CA LYS A 203 -18.66 -9.44 7.58
C LYS A 203 -18.74 -8.07 6.91
N TYR A 204 -18.03 -7.11 7.47
CA TYR A 204 -18.05 -5.74 7.00
C TYR A 204 -16.65 -5.25 6.67
N ILE A 205 -16.58 -4.27 5.79
CA ILE A 205 -15.41 -3.44 5.58
C ILE A 205 -15.84 -1.97 5.67
N ALA A 206 -15.04 -1.16 6.36
CA ALA A 206 -15.25 0.26 6.52
C ALA A 206 -14.09 1.05 5.93
N TRP A 207 -14.35 2.28 5.48
CA TRP A 207 -13.31 3.20 5.03
C TRP A 207 -13.77 4.66 5.17
N GLN A 208 -12.84 5.58 5.10
CA GLN A 208 -13.12 7.01 5.07
C GLN A 208 -13.35 7.45 3.63
N SER A 209 -14.33 8.35 3.40
CA SER A 209 -14.71 8.78 2.07
C SER A 209 -15.09 10.25 2.02
N MET A 210 -14.48 11.01 1.12
CA MET A 210 -14.95 12.33 0.70
C MET A 210 -15.67 12.20 -0.63
N ALA A 211 -16.82 12.89 -0.80
CA ALA A 211 -17.72 12.62 -1.91
C ALA A 211 -17.28 13.21 -3.25
N ARG A 212 -16.46 14.28 -3.23
CA ARG A 212 -16.19 15.08 -4.43
C ARG A 212 -14.74 15.00 -4.87
N ASP A 213 -14.55 14.61 -6.13
CA ASP A 213 -13.23 14.62 -6.77
C ASP A 213 -12.65 16.04 -6.84
N GLY A 214 -11.35 16.19 -6.54
CA GLY A 214 -10.62 17.44 -6.56
C GLY A 214 -10.95 18.42 -5.43
N TYR A 215 -11.72 18.01 -4.41
CA TYR A 215 -12.15 18.88 -3.31
C TYR A 215 -11.64 18.38 -1.95
N GLU A 216 -10.39 18.67 -1.62
CA GLU A 216 -9.67 18.14 -0.45
C GLU A 216 -10.21 18.63 0.91
N SER A 217 -11.03 19.67 0.95
CA SER A 217 -11.67 20.16 2.17
C SER A 217 -13.11 19.65 2.35
N ASP A 218 -13.48 18.60 1.65
CA ASP A 218 -14.79 18.00 1.80
C ASP A 218 -14.93 17.24 3.13
N TRP A 219 -16.18 16.98 3.51
CA TRP A 219 -16.46 16.19 4.71
C TRP A 219 -16.06 14.73 4.53
N ASN A 220 -15.16 14.26 5.38
CA ASN A 220 -14.69 12.88 5.39
C ASN A 220 -15.70 12.01 6.17
N ARG A 221 -16.48 11.23 5.44
CA ARG A 221 -17.53 10.35 5.96
C ARG A 221 -16.97 8.97 6.27
N LEU A 222 -17.62 8.24 7.15
CA LEU A 222 -17.39 6.81 7.34
C LEU A 222 -18.35 6.03 6.45
N CYS A 223 -17.81 5.26 5.53
CA CYS A 223 -18.54 4.28 4.72
C CYS A 223 -18.36 2.89 5.32
N VAL A 224 -19.44 2.08 5.32
CA VAL A 224 -19.44 0.69 5.77
C VAL A 224 -20.14 -0.15 4.73
N MET A 225 -19.51 -1.21 4.26
CA MET A 225 -20.08 -2.13 3.30
C MET A 225 -20.22 -3.54 3.91
N ASN A 226 -21.39 -4.13 3.73
CA ASN A 226 -21.59 -5.55 3.97
C ASN A 226 -20.93 -6.34 2.83
N ARG A 227 -19.94 -7.19 3.15
CA ARG A 227 -19.13 -7.91 2.14
C ARG A 227 -19.88 -9.01 1.41
N GLU A 228 -20.96 -9.55 2.00
CA GLU A 228 -21.79 -10.58 1.38
C GLU A 228 -22.77 -9.97 0.37
N THR A 229 -23.43 -8.88 0.76
CA THR A 229 -24.48 -8.26 -0.06
C THR A 229 -23.98 -7.13 -0.97
N GLY A 230 -22.84 -6.53 -0.66
CA GLY A 230 -22.32 -5.33 -1.30
C GLY A 230 -23.07 -4.04 -0.91
N GLU A 231 -24.01 -4.10 0.02
CA GLU A 231 -24.76 -2.93 0.49
C GLU A 231 -23.86 -2.01 1.31
N LYS A 232 -23.94 -0.71 0.99
CA LYS A 232 -23.16 0.37 1.63
C LYS A 232 -24.04 1.25 2.47
#